data_80b0d12313a709f8a78b5cb791037065
#
_entry.id   80b0d12313a709f8a78b5cb791037065
#
_cell.length_a   1.000
_cell.length_b   1.000
_cell.length_c   1.000
_cell.angle_alpha   90.00
_cell.angle_beta   90.00
_cell.angle_gamma   90.00
#
_symmetry.space_group_name_H-M   'P 1'
#
loop_
_entity.id
_entity.type
_entity.pdbx_description
1 polymer ?
#
loop_
_entity_poly.entity_id
_entity_poly.type
_entity_poly.pdbx_seq_one_letter_code
_entity_poly.pdbx_strand_id
1 'polypeptide(L)'
;DLCLIKYSVTSINYTGRISLIPSLDAIIVNKNDDPNEKIWNILRSGVTKDCAYLWTQTRREDAQVCYAMTYQFFKNGKETTSNPIRIEKEKQTGFSIGADVKPGDNVMLIKYTVISSSLYDERQELIEHSIAKARQTKIDGWDKLENDHRQAWDNIWKEMDVVIEGDSEAQQGIRYNIFQLCQTYRGDDPRLNIGPKGFTGEKYGGNTYWNTELCCVP
;
A
#
# COMPACT_ATOMS: atom_id res chain seq x y z
N ASP A 1 -3.89 -5.43 6.07
CA ASP A 1 -3.31 -5.46 4.71
C ASP A 1 -1.88 -4.98 4.69
N LEU A 2 -1.13 -5.35 3.62
CA LEU A 2 0.27 -4.97 3.43
C LEU A 2 0.45 -4.28 2.07
N CYS A 3 1.29 -3.24 2.05
CA CYS A 3 1.76 -2.61 0.82
C CYS A 3 3.29 -2.47 0.88
N LEU A 4 3.97 -3.07 -0.09
CA LEU A 4 5.43 -3.06 -0.16
C LEU A 4 5.89 -2.33 -1.42
N ILE A 5 6.91 -1.50 -1.27
CA ILE A 5 7.52 -0.78 -2.39
C ILE A 5 9.03 -0.98 -2.33
N LYS A 6 9.58 -1.54 -3.40
CA LYS A 6 11.03 -1.66 -3.62
C LYS A 6 11.43 -0.70 -4.72
N TYR A 7 12.27 0.28 -4.39
CA TYR A 7 12.71 1.33 -5.29
C TYR A 7 14.23 1.39 -5.34
N SER A 8 14.80 1.31 -6.52
CA SER A 8 16.24 1.27 -6.73
C SER A 8 16.67 2.35 -7.72
N VAL A 9 17.77 3.04 -7.40
CA VAL A 9 18.36 4.09 -8.23
C VAL A 9 19.83 3.79 -8.41
N THR A 10 20.29 3.72 -9.66
CA THR A 10 21.71 3.60 -9.98
C THR A 10 22.21 4.91 -10.57
N SER A 11 23.27 5.47 -9.99
CA SER A 11 23.92 6.66 -10.52
C SER A 11 24.71 6.32 -11.78
N ILE A 12 24.35 6.91 -12.92
CA ILE A 12 25.06 6.71 -14.20
C ILE A 12 26.21 7.72 -14.31
N ASN A 13 25.94 9.00 -14.11
CA ASN A 13 26.87 10.10 -14.34
C ASN A 13 26.82 11.18 -13.25
N TYR A 14 26.20 10.90 -12.13
CA TYR A 14 26.02 11.84 -11.03
C TYR A 14 26.92 11.48 -9.84
N THR A 15 27.57 12.50 -9.28
CA THR A 15 28.28 12.41 -7.99
C THR A 15 27.66 13.41 -7.03
N GLY A 16 27.17 12.94 -5.89
CA GLY A 16 26.53 13.77 -4.89
C GLY A 16 25.61 12.96 -3.99
N ARG A 17 24.76 13.64 -3.25
CA ARG A 17 23.82 12.99 -2.31
C ARG A 17 22.50 12.67 -2.99
N ILE A 18 22.05 11.40 -2.90
CA ILE A 18 20.69 10.98 -3.22
C ILE A 18 19.92 10.80 -1.92
N SER A 19 18.75 11.42 -1.81
CA SER A 19 17.85 11.27 -0.67
C SER A 19 16.56 10.64 -1.12
N LEU A 20 16.11 9.60 -0.39
CA LEU A 20 14.81 8.93 -0.57
C LEU A 20 13.93 9.25 0.65
N ILE A 21 12.63 9.48 0.40
CA ILE A 21 11.71 9.94 1.43
C ILE A 21 10.51 8.99 1.53
N PRO A 22 10.67 7.84 2.24
CA PRO A 22 9.51 7.02 2.58
C PRO A 22 8.60 7.77 3.55
N SER A 23 7.36 8.02 3.15
CA SER A 23 6.39 8.74 3.96
C SER A 23 4.99 8.17 3.82
N LEU A 24 4.15 8.47 4.81
CA LEU A 24 2.69 8.39 4.77
C LEU A 24 2.16 9.81 4.56
N ASP A 25 1.25 9.96 3.62
CA ASP A 25 0.74 11.26 3.19
C ASP A 25 -0.79 11.27 3.25
N ALA A 26 -1.34 12.21 4.01
CA ALA A 26 -2.77 12.45 4.14
C ALA A 26 -3.23 13.73 3.41
N ILE A 27 -2.40 14.26 2.50
CA ILE A 27 -2.74 15.46 1.70
C ILE A 27 -3.68 15.07 0.56
N ILE A 28 -3.64 13.79 0.14
CA ILE A 28 -4.41 13.30 -1.01
C ILE A 28 -5.90 13.53 -0.76
N VAL A 29 -6.52 14.22 -1.71
CA VAL A 29 -7.97 14.41 -1.79
C VAL A 29 -8.49 13.68 -3.02
N ASN A 30 -9.71 13.16 -2.91
CA ASN A 30 -10.38 12.56 -4.03
C ASN A 30 -10.66 13.63 -5.12
N LYS A 31 -10.20 13.39 -6.36
CA LYS A 31 -10.36 14.35 -7.47
C LYS A 31 -11.80 14.47 -7.98
N ASN A 32 -12.65 13.52 -7.66
CA ASN A 32 -14.03 13.43 -8.17
C ASN A 32 -15.08 13.94 -7.17
N ASP A 33 -14.67 14.24 -5.94
CA ASP A 33 -15.55 14.79 -4.91
C ASP A 33 -15.36 16.31 -4.80
N ASP A 34 -16.25 16.96 -4.08
CA ASP A 34 -16.09 18.36 -3.72
C ASP A 34 -14.73 18.55 -3.04
N PRO A 35 -13.84 19.42 -3.55
CA PRO A 35 -12.53 19.68 -2.95
C PRO A 35 -12.61 20.11 -1.48
N ASN A 36 -13.80 20.55 -1.02
CA ASN A 36 -14.08 20.90 0.36
C ASN A 36 -14.56 19.69 1.19
N GLU A 37 -14.92 18.58 0.58
CA GLU A 37 -15.37 17.37 1.27
C GLU A 37 -14.18 16.48 1.64
N LYS A 38 -13.62 16.72 2.81
CA LYS A 38 -12.60 15.83 3.38
C LYS A 38 -13.29 14.56 3.87
N ILE A 39 -12.91 13.42 3.33
CA ILE A 39 -13.42 12.10 3.74
C ILE A 39 -12.83 11.67 5.09
N TRP A 40 -11.58 12.06 5.36
CA TRP A 40 -10.81 11.61 6.51
C TRP A 40 -10.46 12.74 7.47
N ASN A 41 -10.59 12.45 8.77
CA ASN A 41 -9.98 13.22 9.85
C ASN A 41 -8.70 12.51 10.31
N ILE A 42 -7.61 13.24 10.47
CA ILE A 42 -6.40 12.73 11.10
C ILE A 42 -6.63 12.78 12.61
N LEU A 43 -6.63 11.61 13.26
CA LEU A 43 -6.72 11.50 14.72
C LEU A 43 -5.36 11.69 15.36
N ARG A 44 -4.35 11.03 14.81
CA ARG A 44 -2.97 11.10 15.30
C ARG A 44 -1.97 10.68 14.22
N SER A 45 -0.81 11.31 14.21
CA SER A 45 0.33 10.90 13.40
C SER A 45 1.62 11.03 14.23
N GLY A 46 2.67 10.32 13.83
CA GLY A 46 3.94 10.43 14.52
C GLY A 46 5.01 9.51 13.98
N VAL A 47 6.21 9.68 14.52
CA VAL A 47 7.39 8.90 14.17
C VAL A 47 8.02 8.33 15.45
N THR A 48 8.17 7.03 15.50
CA THR A 48 8.96 6.33 16.51
C THR A 48 10.43 6.23 16.06
N LYS A 49 11.25 5.45 16.74
CA LYS A 49 12.66 5.25 16.35
C LYS A 49 12.80 4.72 14.92
N ASP A 50 11.92 3.85 14.49
CA ASP A 50 12.05 3.01 13.30
C ASP A 50 10.75 2.87 12.47
N CYS A 51 9.66 3.48 12.93
CA CYS A 51 8.35 3.38 12.31
C CYS A 51 7.65 4.74 12.31
N ALA A 52 6.99 5.08 11.21
CA ALA A 52 6.05 6.20 11.14
C ALA A 52 4.63 5.67 11.07
N TYR A 53 3.67 6.38 11.65
CA TYR A 53 2.27 6.01 11.64
C TYR A 53 1.35 7.19 11.38
N LEU A 54 0.20 6.89 10.79
CA LEU A 54 -0.88 7.83 10.52
C LEU A 54 -2.20 7.15 10.86
N TRP A 55 -2.92 7.66 11.84
CA TRP A 55 -4.21 7.16 12.29
C TRP A 55 -5.30 8.12 11.89
N THR A 56 -6.29 7.61 11.16
CA THR A 56 -7.37 8.40 10.56
C THR A 56 -8.73 7.82 10.89
N GLN A 57 -9.77 8.63 10.74
CA GLN A 57 -11.16 8.25 10.91
C GLN A 57 -12.00 8.83 9.79
N THR A 58 -12.97 8.07 9.27
CA THR A 58 -13.96 8.59 8.32
C THR A 58 -14.85 9.64 8.98
N ARG A 59 -15.29 10.64 8.22
CA ARG A 59 -16.10 11.75 8.78
C ARG A 59 -17.56 11.38 8.99
N ARG A 60 -18.13 10.54 8.15
CA ARG A 60 -19.55 10.18 8.19
C ARG A 60 -19.80 8.92 8.99
N GLU A 61 -18.87 7.99 8.94
CA GLU A 61 -18.91 6.74 9.65
C GLU A 61 -17.77 6.70 10.67
N ASP A 62 -17.94 5.93 11.71
CA ASP A 62 -16.95 5.85 12.77
C ASP A 62 -15.87 4.78 12.48
N ALA A 63 -15.51 4.63 11.19
CA ALA A 63 -14.48 3.70 10.76
C ALA A 63 -13.09 4.33 10.93
N GLN A 64 -12.19 3.61 11.59
CA GLN A 64 -10.83 4.07 11.83
C GLN A 64 -9.83 3.20 11.08
N VAL A 65 -8.80 3.83 10.53
CA VAL A 65 -7.72 3.16 9.82
C VAL A 65 -6.38 3.70 10.30
N CYS A 66 -5.48 2.79 10.63
CA CYS A 66 -4.10 3.12 10.97
C CYS A 66 -3.16 2.58 9.90
N TYR A 67 -2.35 3.46 9.38
CA TYR A 67 -1.23 3.14 8.51
C TYR A 67 0.05 3.19 9.35
N ALA A 68 0.86 2.13 9.29
CA ALA A 68 2.18 2.14 9.89
C ALA A 68 3.22 1.70 8.86
N MET A 69 4.35 2.39 8.80
CA MET A 69 5.41 2.03 7.88
C MET A 69 6.77 1.98 8.53
N THR A 70 7.59 1.05 8.05
CA THR A 70 9.02 0.98 8.28
C THR A 70 9.76 0.80 6.96
N TYR A 71 11.08 0.78 6.98
CA TYR A 71 11.87 0.68 5.76
C TYR A 71 13.20 -0.05 6.00
N GLN A 72 13.82 -0.45 4.90
CA GLN A 72 15.22 -0.82 4.80
C GLN A 72 15.88 0.03 3.70
N PHE A 73 17.12 0.43 3.93
CA PHE A 73 17.89 1.21 2.98
C PHE A 73 19.24 0.56 2.70
N PHE A 74 19.57 0.40 1.43
CA PHE A 74 20.76 -0.28 0.99
C PHE A 74 21.60 0.62 0.10
N LYS A 75 22.92 0.50 0.22
CA LYS A 75 23.87 1.03 -0.74
C LYS A 75 24.76 -0.11 -1.27
N ASN A 76 24.80 -0.26 -2.60
CA ASN A 76 25.56 -1.32 -3.28
C ASN A 76 25.28 -2.72 -2.69
N GLY A 77 24.02 -3.03 -2.45
CA GLY A 77 23.53 -4.31 -1.91
C GLY A 77 23.75 -4.51 -0.40
N LYS A 78 24.38 -3.57 0.31
CA LYS A 78 24.57 -3.66 1.76
C LYS A 78 23.56 -2.77 2.49
N GLU A 79 22.85 -3.34 3.47
CA GLU A 79 21.96 -2.55 4.32
C GLU A 79 22.78 -1.52 5.10
N THR A 80 22.32 -0.29 5.05
CA THR A 80 23.02 0.86 5.63
C THR A 80 22.16 1.45 6.74
N THR A 81 22.71 1.49 7.94
CA THR A 81 22.15 2.24 9.06
C THR A 81 22.55 3.71 8.92
N SER A 82 21.78 4.48 8.20
CA SER A 82 21.92 5.95 8.23
C SER A 82 21.05 6.50 9.36
N ASN A 83 21.49 7.62 9.96
CA ASN A 83 20.62 8.36 10.87
C ASN A 83 19.57 9.10 10.03
N PRO A 84 18.31 8.62 9.97
CA PRO A 84 17.29 9.26 9.17
C PRO A 84 16.86 10.58 9.82
N ILE A 85 16.53 11.55 9.00
CA ILE A 85 15.83 12.75 9.46
C ILE A 85 14.34 12.40 9.55
N ARG A 86 13.73 12.58 10.71
CA ARG A 86 12.30 12.39 10.90
C ARG A 86 11.52 13.50 10.22
N ILE A 87 10.41 13.13 9.61
CA ILE A 87 9.45 14.05 9.01
C ILE A 87 8.16 13.94 9.80
N GLU A 88 7.81 14.98 10.52
CA GLU A 88 6.60 15.10 11.31
C GLU A 88 5.93 16.42 10.94
N LYS A 89 5.08 16.39 9.93
CA LYS A 89 4.26 17.52 9.49
C LYS A 89 2.79 17.19 9.76
N GLU A 90 1.94 18.20 9.77
CA GLU A 90 0.49 18.04 10.04
C GLU A 90 -0.17 16.91 9.23
N LYS A 91 0.23 16.74 7.96
CA LYS A 91 -0.39 15.76 7.04
C LYS A 91 0.60 14.77 6.44
N GLN A 92 1.84 14.78 6.88
CA GLN A 92 2.89 13.91 6.35
C GLN A 92 3.80 13.45 7.48
N THR A 93 4.01 12.13 7.57
CA THR A 93 4.90 11.51 8.54
C THR A 93 5.82 10.50 7.86
N GLY A 94 7.08 10.42 8.27
CA GLY A 94 8.04 9.53 7.63
C GLY A 94 9.50 9.82 7.96
N PHE A 95 10.35 9.49 7.00
CA PHE A 95 11.81 9.62 7.14
C PHE A 95 12.43 10.17 5.86
N SER A 96 13.51 10.94 5.99
CA SER A 96 14.41 11.26 4.89
C SER A 96 15.74 10.55 5.11
N ILE A 97 16.11 9.70 4.15
CA ILE A 97 17.32 8.87 4.21
C ILE A 97 18.13 9.13 2.95
N GLY A 98 19.43 9.29 3.08
CA GLY A 98 20.28 9.52 1.92
C GLY A 98 21.67 8.95 2.06
N ALA A 99 22.31 8.79 0.91
CA ALA A 99 23.72 8.39 0.79
C ALA A 99 24.40 9.20 -0.29
N ASP A 100 25.70 9.43 -0.10
CA ASP A 100 26.53 9.99 -1.14
C ASP A 100 26.86 8.89 -2.15
N VAL A 101 26.72 9.21 -3.44
CA VAL A 101 26.93 8.29 -4.56
C VAL A 101 27.90 8.87 -5.58
N LYS A 102 28.53 7.99 -6.32
CA LYS A 102 29.33 8.27 -7.52
C LYS A 102 28.82 7.40 -8.67
N PRO A 103 29.23 7.65 -9.92
CA PRO A 103 28.86 6.79 -11.04
C PRO A 103 29.12 5.30 -10.76
N GLY A 104 28.12 4.47 -11.03
CA GLY A 104 28.10 3.04 -10.75
C GLY A 104 27.51 2.66 -9.37
N ASP A 105 27.40 3.59 -8.42
CA ASP A 105 26.76 3.29 -7.14
C ASP A 105 25.24 3.10 -7.29
N ASN A 106 24.70 2.13 -6.55
CA ASN A 106 23.26 1.85 -6.43
C ASN A 106 22.78 2.15 -5.03
N VAL A 107 21.62 2.79 -4.91
CA VAL A 107 20.86 2.92 -3.66
C VAL A 107 19.49 2.30 -3.83
N MET A 108 19.04 1.56 -2.83
CA MET A 108 17.75 0.88 -2.85
C MET A 108 17.03 1.10 -1.52
N LEU A 109 15.73 1.37 -1.63
CA LEU A 109 14.81 1.47 -0.51
C LEU A 109 13.74 0.39 -0.64
N ILE A 110 13.48 -0.31 0.46
CA ILE A 110 12.28 -1.14 0.61
C ILE A 110 11.40 -0.50 1.68
N LYS A 111 10.19 -0.10 1.32
CA LYS A 111 9.19 0.42 2.22
C LYS A 111 8.18 -0.67 2.53
N TYR A 112 7.93 -0.93 3.79
CA TYR A 112 6.93 -1.86 4.32
C TYR A 112 5.83 -1.05 4.97
N THR A 113 4.61 -1.14 4.45
CA THR A 113 3.45 -0.42 4.99
C THR A 113 2.37 -1.41 5.38
N VAL A 114 1.88 -1.29 6.61
CA VAL A 114 0.74 -2.03 7.14
C VAL A 114 -0.47 -1.12 7.18
N ILE A 115 -1.63 -1.66 6.86
CA ILE A 115 -2.92 -1.01 6.93
C ILE A 115 -3.79 -1.86 7.85
N SER A 116 -4.17 -1.31 9.00
CA SER A 116 -5.07 -1.91 9.98
C SER A 116 -6.34 -1.08 10.11
N SER A 117 -7.45 -1.71 10.39
CA SER A 117 -8.72 -1.00 10.52
C SER A 117 -9.52 -1.47 11.73
N SER A 118 -10.38 -0.59 12.26
CA SER A 118 -11.30 -0.91 13.34
C SER A 118 -12.37 -1.94 12.97
N LEU A 119 -12.40 -2.41 11.74
CA LEU A 119 -13.23 -3.52 11.31
C LEU A 119 -12.72 -4.87 11.87
N TYR A 120 -11.40 -4.97 12.05
CA TYR A 120 -10.70 -6.22 12.43
C TYR A 120 -9.92 -6.10 13.73
N ASP A 121 -9.55 -4.88 14.14
CA ASP A 121 -8.69 -4.62 15.28
C ASP A 121 -9.40 -3.70 16.29
N GLU A 122 -9.08 -3.86 17.57
CA GLU A 122 -9.58 -2.96 18.62
C GLU A 122 -9.02 -1.53 18.43
N ARG A 123 -9.92 -0.54 18.48
CA ARG A 123 -9.57 0.88 18.20
C ARG A 123 -8.42 1.41 19.07
N GLN A 124 -8.42 1.02 20.33
CA GLN A 124 -7.43 1.50 21.31
C GLN A 124 -6.03 0.95 21.04
N GLU A 125 -5.94 -0.19 20.39
CA GLU A 125 -4.68 -0.89 20.10
C GLU A 125 -4.20 -0.71 18.65
N LEU A 126 -5.00 -0.03 17.79
CA LEU A 126 -4.71 0.11 16.35
C LEU A 126 -3.30 0.62 16.05
N ILE A 127 -2.82 1.63 16.78
CA ILE A 127 -1.48 2.20 16.54
C ILE A 127 -0.41 1.18 16.92
N GLU A 128 -0.49 0.61 18.14
CA GLU A 128 0.51 -0.32 18.64
C GLU A 128 0.55 -1.59 17.82
N HIS A 129 -0.62 -2.14 17.49
CA HIS A 129 -0.74 -3.31 16.63
C HIS A 129 -0.16 -3.05 15.22
N SER A 130 -0.51 -1.91 14.61
CA SER A 130 0.01 -1.55 13.28
C SER A 130 1.54 -1.40 13.28
N ILE A 131 2.12 -0.77 14.30
CA ILE A 131 3.56 -0.60 14.46
C ILE A 131 4.24 -1.97 14.67
N ALA A 132 3.70 -2.81 15.54
CA ALA A 132 4.25 -4.15 15.79
C ALA A 132 4.23 -4.99 14.51
N LYS A 133 3.12 -4.97 13.77
CA LYS A 133 2.95 -5.67 12.50
C LYS A 133 3.89 -5.14 11.42
N ALA A 134 4.11 -3.81 11.32
CA ALA A 134 5.06 -3.22 10.39
C ALA A 134 6.50 -3.68 10.66
N ARG A 135 6.90 -3.76 11.94
CA ARG A 135 8.20 -4.31 12.35
C ARG A 135 8.34 -5.77 11.98
N GLN A 136 7.30 -6.58 12.24
CA GLN A 136 7.30 -7.99 11.86
C GLN A 136 7.39 -8.17 10.34
N THR A 137 6.66 -7.38 9.57
CA THR A 137 6.71 -7.39 8.10
C THR A 137 8.12 -7.10 7.58
N LYS A 138 8.85 -6.17 8.21
CA LYS A 138 10.26 -5.91 7.88
C LYS A 138 11.17 -7.11 8.22
N ILE A 139 10.92 -7.80 9.33
CA ILE A 139 11.67 -9.02 9.75
C ILE A 139 11.41 -10.14 8.76
N ASP A 140 10.17 -10.34 8.34
CA ASP A 140 9.79 -11.34 7.33
C ASP A 140 10.53 -11.10 5.99
N GLY A 141 10.75 -9.84 5.65
CA GLY A 141 11.56 -9.42 4.52
C GLY A 141 10.85 -9.51 3.18
N TRP A 142 11.44 -8.87 2.16
CA TRP A 142 10.87 -8.77 0.83
C TRP A 142 10.61 -10.14 0.19
N ASP A 143 11.62 -11.01 0.18
CA ASP A 143 11.56 -12.26 -0.61
C ASP A 143 10.46 -13.20 -0.11
N LYS A 144 10.31 -13.32 1.23
CA LYS A 144 9.21 -14.11 1.80
C LYS A 144 7.85 -13.54 1.42
N LEU A 145 7.66 -12.25 1.61
CA LEU A 145 6.38 -11.60 1.36
C LEU A 145 6.00 -11.57 -0.13
N GLU A 146 6.98 -11.42 -1.02
CA GLU A 146 6.77 -11.53 -2.46
C GLU A 146 6.37 -12.97 -2.84
N ASN A 147 7.01 -13.98 -2.26
CA ASN A 147 6.66 -15.37 -2.50
C ASN A 147 5.24 -15.70 -1.99
N ASP A 148 4.90 -15.27 -0.79
CA ASP A 148 3.57 -15.46 -0.21
C ASP A 148 2.48 -14.79 -1.10
N HIS A 149 2.77 -13.59 -1.61
CA HIS A 149 1.89 -12.88 -2.55
C HIS A 149 1.73 -13.64 -3.87
N ARG A 150 2.82 -14.13 -4.46
CA ARG A 150 2.77 -14.94 -5.70
C ARG A 150 1.95 -16.21 -5.50
N GLN A 151 2.18 -16.94 -4.41
CA GLN A 151 1.40 -18.15 -4.10
C GLN A 151 -0.10 -17.87 -3.95
N ALA A 152 -0.47 -16.78 -3.30
CA ALA A 152 -1.87 -16.38 -3.17
C ALA A 152 -2.51 -16.14 -4.55
N TRP A 153 -1.83 -15.40 -5.45
CA TRP A 153 -2.31 -15.18 -6.81
C TRP A 153 -2.30 -16.45 -7.66
N ASP A 154 -1.31 -17.31 -7.53
CA ASP A 154 -1.26 -18.61 -8.24
C ASP A 154 -2.48 -19.47 -7.90
N ASN A 155 -2.93 -19.45 -6.64
CA ASN A 155 -4.13 -20.17 -6.24
C ASN A 155 -5.41 -19.57 -6.87
N ILE A 156 -5.51 -18.23 -6.91
CA ILE A 156 -6.63 -17.55 -7.60
C ILE A 156 -6.63 -17.92 -9.09
N TRP A 157 -5.49 -17.84 -9.76
CA TRP A 157 -5.39 -18.15 -11.19
C TRP A 157 -5.69 -19.60 -11.52
N LYS A 158 -5.39 -20.57 -10.63
CA LYS A 158 -5.76 -21.98 -10.85
C LYS A 158 -7.27 -22.19 -10.96
N GLU A 159 -8.07 -21.37 -10.30
CA GLU A 159 -9.52 -21.49 -10.26
C GLU A 159 -10.21 -20.60 -11.30
N MET A 160 -9.64 -19.43 -11.61
CA MET A 160 -10.32 -18.37 -12.35
C MET A 160 -9.73 -18.08 -13.73
N ASP A 161 -8.60 -18.70 -14.11
CA ASP A 161 -7.99 -18.42 -15.42
C ASP A 161 -8.87 -18.92 -16.59
N VAL A 162 -8.99 -18.07 -17.60
CA VAL A 162 -9.65 -18.39 -18.87
C VAL A 162 -8.60 -18.37 -19.96
N VAL A 163 -8.48 -19.47 -20.70
CA VAL A 163 -7.52 -19.61 -21.79
C VAL A 163 -8.20 -19.33 -23.12
N ILE A 164 -7.67 -18.37 -23.88
CA ILE A 164 -8.09 -18.00 -25.22
C ILE A 164 -6.95 -18.32 -26.19
N GLU A 165 -7.14 -19.29 -27.06
CA GLU A 165 -6.14 -19.66 -28.05
C GLU A 165 -6.31 -18.84 -29.34
N GLY A 166 -5.18 -18.44 -29.93
CA GLY A 166 -5.16 -17.75 -31.23
C GLY A 166 -5.32 -16.21 -31.15
N ASP A 167 -5.66 -15.66 -29.99
CA ASP A 167 -5.80 -14.21 -29.79
C ASP A 167 -5.13 -13.76 -28.49
N SER A 168 -3.90 -13.25 -28.59
CA SER A 168 -3.12 -12.80 -27.45
C SER A 168 -3.64 -11.51 -26.80
N GLU A 169 -4.30 -10.64 -27.57
CA GLU A 169 -4.88 -9.39 -27.05
C GLU A 169 -6.13 -9.70 -26.22
N ALA A 170 -7.01 -10.58 -26.73
CA ALA A 170 -8.17 -11.06 -25.99
C ALA A 170 -7.74 -11.80 -24.72
N GLN A 171 -6.70 -12.66 -24.78
CA GLN A 171 -6.14 -13.34 -23.62
C GLN A 171 -5.62 -12.37 -22.55
N GLN A 172 -4.90 -11.33 -22.96
CA GLN A 172 -4.45 -10.31 -22.03
C GLN A 172 -5.61 -9.52 -21.43
N GLY A 173 -6.60 -9.17 -22.24
CA GLY A 173 -7.78 -8.43 -21.83
C GLY A 173 -8.61 -9.16 -20.78
N ILE A 174 -8.90 -10.46 -20.99
CA ILE A 174 -9.68 -11.25 -20.02
C ILE A 174 -8.93 -11.42 -18.69
N ARG A 175 -7.63 -11.73 -18.73
CA ARG A 175 -6.82 -11.84 -17.50
C ARG A 175 -6.73 -10.51 -16.74
N TYR A 176 -6.61 -9.39 -17.44
CA TYR A 176 -6.63 -8.08 -16.80
C TYR A 176 -7.96 -7.81 -16.10
N ASN A 177 -9.09 -8.15 -16.71
CA ASN A 177 -10.41 -7.98 -16.10
C ASN A 177 -10.60 -8.88 -14.88
N ILE A 178 -10.21 -10.16 -14.95
CA ILE A 178 -10.22 -11.08 -13.80
C ILE A 178 -9.36 -10.52 -12.66
N PHE A 179 -8.15 -10.04 -12.97
CA PHE A 179 -7.28 -9.39 -11.98
C PHE A 179 -7.98 -8.20 -11.31
N GLN A 180 -8.61 -7.31 -12.08
CA GLN A 180 -9.32 -6.14 -11.54
C GLN A 180 -10.47 -6.52 -10.60
N LEU A 181 -11.21 -7.57 -10.90
CA LEU A 181 -12.28 -8.08 -10.04
C LEU A 181 -11.71 -8.68 -8.75
N CYS A 182 -10.76 -9.60 -8.85
CA CYS A 182 -10.19 -10.32 -7.71
C CYS A 182 -9.42 -9.41 -6.74
N GLN A 183 -8.77 -8.34 -7.22
CA GLN A 183 -8.11 -7.37 -6.35
C GLN A 183 -9.11 -6.50 -5.57
N THR A 184 -10.34 -6.34 -6.07
CA THR A 184 -11.36 -5.52 -5.44
C THR A 184 -12.02 -6.25 -4.27
N TYR A 185 -12.39 -7.51 -4.50
CA TYR A 185 -13.09 -8.31 -3.51
C TYR A 185 -12.87 -9.81 -3.75
N ARG A 186 -12.64 -10.56 -2.68
CA ARG A 186 -12.35 -12.00 -2.73
C ARG A 186 -13.45 -12.89 -2.15
N GLY A 187 -14.50 -12.28 -1.61
CA GLY A 187 -15.60 -13.03 -1.02
C GLY A 187 -15.33 -13.58 0.40
N ASP A 188 -14.24 -13.16 1.03
CA ASP A 188 -13.80 -13.68 2.33
C ASP A 188 -14.40 -12.93 3.54
N ASP A 189 -15.02 -11.79 3.34
CA ASP A 189 -15.70 -11.02 4.41
C ASP A 189 -17.10 -10.56 3.97
N PRO A 190 -18.18 -11.11 4.54
CA PRO A 190 -19.56 -10.75 4.15
C PRO A 190 -19.97 -9.32 4.52
N ARG A 191 -19.15 -8.58 5.28
CA ARG A 191 -19.39 -7.17 5.62
C ARG A 191 -18.92 -6.21 4.53
N LEU A 192 -18.13 -6.70 3.57
CA LEU A 192 -17.61 -5.92 2.45
C LEU A 192 -18.50 -6.06 1.23
N ASN A 193 -18.41 -5.10 0.32
CA ASN A 193 -19.11 -5.10 -0.95
C ASN A 193 -18.15 -4.87 -2.13
N ILE A 194 -18.64 -5.11 -3.34
CA ILE A 194 -17.92 -4.83 -4.57
C ILE A 194 -18.28 -3.42 -5.02
N GLY A 195 -17.34 -2.49 -4.97
CA GLY A 195 -17.51 -1.14 -5.50
C GLY A 195 -17.60 -1.14 -7.02
N PRO A 196 -18.46 -0.30 -7.64
CA PRO A 196 -18.75 -0.34 -9.08
C PRO A 196 -17.59 0.07 -9.99
N LYS A 197 -16.56 0.68 -9.42
CA LYS A 197 -15.33 1.12 -10.14
C LYS A 197 -14.08 0.36 -9.70
N GLY A 198 -14.25 -0.70 -8.94
CA GLY A 198 -13.14 -1.48 -8.42
C GLY A 198 -12.34 -0.76 -7.34
N PHE A 199 -11.18 -1.30 -7.01
CA PHE A 199 -10.32 -0.81 -5.92
C PHE A 199 -9.81 0.61 -6.13
N THR A 200 -9.57 1.02 -7.38
CA THR A 200 -9.02 2.34 -7.73
C THR A 200 -10.07 3.36 -8.14
N GLY A 201 -11.36 2.95 -8.19
CA GLY A 201 -12.45 3.80 -8.63
C GLY A 201 -13.12 4.53 -7.48
N GLU A 202 -12.96 5.84 -7.43
CA GLU A 202 -13.52 6.69 -6.39
C GLU A 202 -14.95 7.18 -6.70
N LYS A 203 -15.41 7.02 -7.95
CA LYS A 203 -16.78 7.41 -8.32
C LYS A 203 -17.81 6.52 -7.64
N TYR A 204 -18.95 7.12 -7.33
CA TYR A 204 -20.11 6.50 -6.70
C TYR A 204 -19.92 6.12 -5.24
N GLY A 205 -18.88 6.64 -4.56
CA GLY A 205 -18.70 6.50 -3.11
C GLY A 205 -18.61 5.09 -2.57
N GLY A 206 -18.21 4.10 -3.40
CA GLY A 206 -18.13 2.70 -2.99
C GLY A 206 -19.48 2.01 -2.76
N ASN A 207 -20.59 2.61 -3.15
CA ASN A 207 -21.93 2.03 -2.97
C ASN A 207 -22.09 0.75 -3.79
N THR A 208 -22.86 -0.20 -3.26
CA THR A 208 -23.29 -1.40 -4.00
C THR A 208 -24.44 -1.05 -4.94
N TYR A 209 -24.37 -1.52 -6.17
CA TYR A 209 -25.42 -1.35 -7.17
C TYR A 209 -26.06 -2.68 -7.50
N TRP A 210 -27.33 -2.66 -7.88
CA TRP A 210 -28.12 -3.86 -8.21
C TRP A 210 -27.51 -4.71 -9.32
N ASN A 211 -26.75 -4.10 -10.23
CA ASN A 211 -26.09 -4.81 -11.34
C ASN A 211 -24.75 -5.46 -10.96
N THR A 212 -24.31 -5.32 -9.72
CA THR A 212 -23.08 -5.98 -9.22
C THR A 212 -23.20 -7.50 -9.36
N GLU A 213 -24.34 -8.08 -8.99
CA GLU A 213 -24.57 -9.53 -9.10
C GLU A 213 -24.50 -10.03 -10.53
N LEU A 214 -24.99 -9.25 -11.49
CA LEU A 214 -24.98 -9.64 -12.91
C LEU A 214 -23.59 -9.51 -13.56
N CYS A 215 -22.80 -8.51 -13.14
CA CYS A 215 -21.57 -8.14 -13.83
C CYS A 215 -20.28 -8.58 -13.10
N CYS A 216 -20.35 -8.84 -11.81
CA CYS A 216 -19.17 -9.10 -10.97
C CYS A 216 -19.19 -10.46 -10.28
N VAL A 217 -20.36 -11.10 -10.17
CA VAL A 217 -20.49 -12.45 -9.60
C VAL A 217 -20.57 -13.42 -10.77
N PRO A 218 -19.63 -14.38 -10.89
CA PRO A 218 -19.64 -15.38 -11.94
C PRO A 218 -20.78 -16.39 -11.79
#